data_8d936795929f4dcca3ebbdb8d0650652
#
_entry.id   8d936795929f4dcca3ebbdb8d0650652
#
_cell.length_a   1.000
_cell.length_b   1.000
_cell.length_c   1.000
_cell.angle_alpha   90.00
_cell.angle_beta   90.00
_cell.angle_gamma   90.00
#
_symmetry.space_group_name_H-M   'P 1'
#
loop_
_entity.id
_entity.type
_entity.pdbx_description
1 polymer ?
#
loop_
_entity_poly.entity_id
_entity_poly.type
_entity_poly.pdbx_seq_one_letter_code
_entity_poly.pdbx_strand_id
1 'polypeptide(L)'
;AYDVVALNAASASTMISGLPFEGPVSGVRLALIDGQWVAFPRWSERERAVFEIVVAGRVVENGDVAIAMIEAGAGKNAWHLIYDEGQTKPDEEVVAGGLEAAKPFIKVICEAQAELKKIAAKETKEFQLFPEYTEDLYNRIDEIAHADLDEALSIAEKLPRQDRIHEIK
;
A
#
# COMPACT_ATOMS: atom_id res chain seq x y z
N ALA A 1 -8.86 -8.75 -12.52
CA ALA A 1 -8.09 -8.32 -11.37
C ALA A 1 -7.97 -9.42 -10.31
N TYR A 2 -7.37 -10.56 -10.68
CA TYR A 2 -7.10 -11.65 -9.74
C TYR A 2 -6.07 -11.26 -8.66
N ASP A 3 -5.21 -10.31 -8.94
CA ASP A 3 -4.19 -9.74 -8.06
C ASP A 3 -4.79 -9.13 -6.78
N VAL A 4 -5.74 -8.20 -6.90
CA VAL A 4 -6.43 -7.64 -5.73
C VAL A 4 -7.30 -8.66 -5.00
N VAL A 5 -7.90 -9.62 -5.72
CA VAL A 5 -8.61 -10.73 -5.09
C VAL A 5 -7.66 -11.59 -4.27
N ALA A 6 -6.48 -11.91 -4.80
CA ALA A 6 -5.45 -12.69 -4.10
C ALA A 6 -4.95 -11.95 -2.85
N LEU A 7 -4.71 -10.63 -2.94
CA LEU A 7 -4.32 -9.80 -1.80
C LEU A 7 -5.38 -9.85 -0.68
N ASN A 8 -6.64 -9.63 -1.04
CA ASN A 8 -7.76 -9.64 -0.09
C ASN A 8 -7.97 -11.02 0.52
N ALA A 9 -7.83 -12.10 -0.28
CA ALA A 9 -7.92 -13.46 0.20
C ALA A 9 -6.76 -13.84 1.15
N ALA A 10 -5.54 -13.40 0.85
CA ALA A 10 -4.39 -13.60 1.71
C ALA A 10 -4.57 -12.91 3.06
N SER A 11 -5.02 -11.65 3.06
CA SER A 11 -5.36 -10.94 4.28
C SER A 11 -6.45 -11.65 5.09
N ALA A 12 -7.56 -12.02 4.45
CA ALA A 12 -8.67 -12.73 5.12
C ALA A 12 -8.22 -14.06 5.72
N SER A 13 -7.42 -14.86 5.00
CA SER A 13 -6.92 -16.14 5.51
C SER A 13 -5.97 -15.95 6.71
N THR A 14 -5.14 -14.92 6.68
CA THR A 14 -4.26 -14.58 7.82
C THR A 14 -5.07 -14.13 9.02
N MET A 15 -6.13 -13.34 8.81
CA MET A 15 -7.03 -12.88 9.88
C MET A 15 -7.69 -14.04 10.67
N ILE A 16 -7.98 -15.16 10.00
CA ILE A 16 -8.64 -16.32 10.66
C ILE A 16 -7.68 -17.43 11.06
N SER A 17 -6.39 -17.33 10.74
CA SER A 17 -5.41 -18.41 10.93
C SER A 17 -4.98 -18.63 12.37
N GLY A 18 -5.16 -17.66 13.26
CA GLY A 18 -4.58 -17.63 14.62
C GLY A 18 -3.15 -17.10 14.67
N LEU A 19 -2.63 -16.57 13.57
CA LEU A 19 -1.39 -15.80 13.58
C LEU A 19 -1.60 -14.43 14.22
N PRO A 20 -0.58 -13.86 14.91
CA PRO A 20 -0.63 -12.49 15.40
C PRO A 20 -0.53 -11.55 14.18
N PHE A 21 -1.67 -10.97 13.81
CA PHE A 21 -1.78 -10.11 12.63
C PHE A 21 -2.63 -8.88 12.94
N GLU A 22 -2.04 -7.70 12.78
CA GLU A 22 -2.68 -6.40 13.06
C GLU A 22 -3.54 -5.87 11.88
N GLY A 23 -3.86 -6.75 10.92
CA GLY A 23 -4.78 -6.38 9.83
C GLY A 23 -6.21 -6.17 10.32
N PRO A 24 -7.18 -6.09 9.42
CA PRO A 24 -7.09 -6.47 8.00
C PRO A 24 -6.40 -5.46 7.10
N VAL A 25 -5.84 -5.95 6.00
CA VAL A 25 -5.39 -5.16 4.86
C VAL A 25 -6.27 -5.49 3.67
N SER A 26 -6.59 -4.50 2.87
CA SER A 26 -7.37 -4.71 1.67
C SER A 26 -6.82 -3.89 0.49
N GLY A 27 -7.05 -4.37 -0.71
CA GLY A 27 -6.64 -3.72 -1.94
C GLY A 27 -7.77 -3.57 -2.93
N VAL A 28 -7.71 -2.51 -3.72
CA VAL A 28 -8.61 -2.21 -4.81
C VAL A 28 -7.82 -1.78 -6.05
N ARG A 29 -8.29 -2.19 -7.23
CA ARG A 29 -7.81 -1.64 -8.49
C ARG A 29 -8.82 -0.62 -8.99
N LEU A 30 -8.31 0.57 -9.36
CA LEU A 30 -9.09 1.57 -10.06
C LEU A 30 -8.48 1.83 -11.44
N ALA A 31 -9.34 2.16 -12.40
CA ALA A 31 -8.94 2.58 -13.73
C ALA A 31 -9.55 3.95 -14.04
N LEU A 32 -8.75 4.84 -14.60
CA LEU A 32 -9.22 6.14 -15.09
C LEU A 32 -9.75 5.96 -16.52
N ILE A 33 -11.07 6.04 -16.65
CA ILE A 33 -11.78 5.81 -17.92
C ILE A 33 -12.73 6.99 -18.15
N ASP A 34 -12.63 7.64 -19.28
CA ASP A 34 -13.47 8.80 -19.64
C ASP A 34 -13.50 9.88 -18.53
N GLY A 35 -12.36 10.12 -17.87
CA GLY A 35 -12.20 11.09 -16.78
C GLY A 35 -12.78 10.66 -15.42
N GLN A 36 -13.19 9.41 -15.27
CA GLN A 36 -13.76 8.88 -14.02
C GLN A 36 -12.97 7.69 -13.50
N TRP A 37 -12.84 7.60 -12.17
CA TRP A 37 -12.25 6.45 -11.50
C TRP A 37 -13.26 5.32 -11.36
N VAL A 38 -13.00 4.20 -12.05
CA VAL A 38 -13.82 2.99 -12.03
C VAL A 38 -13.14 1.94 -11.17
N ALA A 39 -13.79 1.53 -10.08
CA ALA A 39 -13.28 0.48 -9.19
C ALA A 39 -13.59 -0.92 -9.74
N PHE A 40 -12.65 -1.84 -9.54
CA PHE A 40 -12.74 -3.24 -10.00
C PHE A 40 -13.04 -3.37 -11.49
N PRO A 41 -12.33 -2.65 -12.37
CA PRO A 41 -12.62 -2.64 -13.80
C PRO A 41 -12.51 -4.05 -14.37
N ARG A 42 -13.42 -4.39 -15.28
CA ARG A 42 -13.34 -5.62 -16.08
C ARG A 42 -12.19 -5.51 -17.07
N TRP A 43 -11.74 -6.64 -17.57
CA TRP A 43 -10.65 -6.66 -18.54
C TRP A 43 -10.93 -5.80 -19.78
N SER A 44 -12.14 -5.89 -20.33
CA SER A 44 -12.57 -5.08 -21.47
C SER A 44 -12.65 -3.58 -21.20
N GLU A 45 -12.91 -3.18 -19.96
CA GLU A 45 -12.94 -1.76 -19.55
C GLU A 45 -11.52 -1.20 -19.44
N ARG A 46 -10.56 -2.02 -19.01
CA ARG A 46 -9.14 -1.62 -18.87
C ARG A 46 -8.49 -1.24 -20.21
N GLU A 47 -8.98 -1.75 -21.34
CA GLU A 47 -8.49 -1.36 -22.67
C GLU A 47 -8.75 0.12 -22.98
N ARG A 48 -9.73 0.74 -22.31
CA ARG A 48 -10.08 2.16 -22.41
C ARG A 48 -9.48 3.01 -21.30
N ALA A 49 -8.72 2.42 -20.40
CA ALA A 49 -8.12 3.15 -19.30
C ALA A 49 -6.88 3.92 -19.76
N VAL A 50 -6.81 5.19 -19.42
CA VAL A 50 -5.59 5.99 -19.60
C VAL A 50 -4.57 5.72 -18.50
N PHE A 51 -5.05 5.36 -17.31
CA PHE A 51 -4.21 5.11 -16.15
C PHE A 51 -4.89 4.11 -15.20
N GLU A 52 -4.09 3.32 -14.51
CA GLU A 52 -4.57 2.39 -13.50
C GLU A 52 -3.76 2.53 -12.21
N ILE A 53 -4.44 2.37 -11.09
CA ILE A 53 -3.81 2.30 -9.77
C ILE A 53 -4.32 1.07 -9.01
N VAL A 54 -3.42 0.40 -8.32
CA VAL A 54 -3.76 -0.55 -7.24
C VAL A 54 -3.40 0.13 -5.94
N VAL A 55 -4.38 0.25 -5.07
CA VAL A 55 -4.20 0.87 -3.75
C VAL A 55 -4.50 -0.17 -2.69
N ALA A 56 -3.59 -0.35 -1.75
CA ALA A 56 -3.84 -1.18 -0.58
C ALA A 56 -3.67 -0.38 0.71
N GLY A 57 -4.46 -0.72 1.71
CA GLY A 57 -4.46 -0.01 2.98
C GLY A 57 -5.25 -0.74 4.08
N ARG A 58 -5.33 -0.10 5.21
CA ARG A 58 -6.08 -0.58 6.38
C ARG A 58 -6.88 0.57 7.01
N VAL A 59 -7.94 0.22 7.72
CA VAL A 59 -8.67 1.18 8.55
C VAL A 59 -7.86 1.49 9.80
N VAL A 60 -7.74 2.76 10.14
CA VAL A 60 -7.07 3.25 11.35
C VAL A 60 -8.08 3.66 12.42
N GLU A 61 -7.62 3.95 13.64
CA GLU A 61 -8.47 4.17 14.83
C GLU A 61 -9.51 5.28 14.64
N ASN A 62 -9.20 6.34 13.89
CA ASN A 62 -10.14 7.41 13.59
C ASN A 62 -11.18 7.06 12.50
N GLY A 63 -11.17 5.82 12.00
CA GLY A 63 -12.09 5.33 10.98
C GLY A 63 -11.73 5.71 9.53
N ASP A 64 -10.63 6.42 9.31
CA ASP A 64 -10.07 6.67 7.98
C ASP A 64 -9.25 5.48 7.48
N VAL A 65 -8.82 5.52 6.23
CA VAL A 65 -7.97 4.51 5.62
C VAL A 65 -6.55 5.04 5.47
N ALA A 66 -5.61 4.38 6.15
CA ALA A 66 -4.19 4.59 5.90
C ALA A 66 -3.77 3.75 4.68
N ILE A 67 -3.33 4.44 3.64
CA ILE A 67 -2.79 3.81 2.44
C ILE A 67 -1.38 3.32 2.73
N ALA A 68 -1.14 2.03 2.50
CA ALA A 68 0.15 1.37 2.76
C ALA A 68 0.92 1.05 1.47
N MET A 69 0.22 0.90 0.34
CA MET A 69 0.84 0.56 -0.95
C MET A 69 0.08 1.22 -2.09
N ILE A 70 0.84 1.72 -3.05
CA ILE A 70 0.33 2.22 -4.33
C ILE A 70 1.18 1.60 -5.43
N GLU A 71 0.53 0.97 -6.41
CA GLU A 71 1.13 0.54 -7.65
C GLU A 71 0.37 1.19 -8.80
N ALA A 72 1.06 1.88 -9.68
CA ALA A 72 0.43 2.68 -10.72
C ALA A 72 1.09 2.51 -12.08
N GLY A 73 0.31 2.65 -13.14
CA GLY A 73 0.82 2.57 -14.49
C GLY A 73 -0.14 3.13 -15.53
N ALA A 74 0.43 3.56 -16.65
CA ALA A 74 -0.35 3.97 -17.79
C ALA A 74 -1.00 2.77 -18.49
N GLY A 75 -2.22 2.97 -19.00
CA GLY A 75 -2.88 2.00 -19.85
C GLY A 75 -2.11 1.77 -21.17
N LYS A 76 -2.28 0.61 -21.79
CA LYS A 76 -1.58 0.23 -23.02
C LYS A 76 -1.75 1.25 -24.16
N ASN A 77 -2.93 1.86 -24.25
CA ASN A 77 -3.29 2.82 -25.29
C ASN A 77 -3.31 4.26 -24.77
N ALA A 78 -2.73 4.54 -23.61
CA ALA A 78 -2.85 5.83 -22.92
C ALA A 78 -2.45 7.02 -23.80
N TRP A 79 -1.40 6.90 -24.59
CA TRP A 79 -0.97 7.97 -25.51
C TRP A 79 -2.08 8.34 -26.49
N HIS A 80 -2.63 7.36 -27.22
CA HIS A 80 -3.71 7.57 -28.19
C HIS A 80 -4.96 8.16 -27.51
N LEU A 81 -5.38 7.58 -26.38
CA LEU A 81 -6.56 8.03 -25.65
C LEU A 81 -6.43 9.49 -25.19
N ILE A 82 -5.24 9.91 -24.73
CA ILE A 82 -5.00 11.27 -24.24
C ILE A 82 -4.84 12.27 -25.38
N TYR A 83 -3.99 11.98 -26.35
CA TYR A 83 -3.56 12.97 -27.34
C TYR A 83 -4.39 12.98 -28.63
N ASP A 84 -4.96 11.84 -29.01
CA ASP A 84 -5.79 11.74 -30.22
C ASP A 84 -7.28 11.82 -29.90
N GLU A 85 -7.72 11.24 -28.77
CA GLU A 85 -9.14 11.25 -28.35
C GLU A 85 -9.46 12.30 -27.28
N GLY A 86 -8.46 12.99 -26.72
CA GLY A 86 -8.66 14.08 -25.78
C GLY A 86 -9.12 13.66 -24.38
N GLN A 87 -8.81 12.41 -23.97
CA GLN A 87 -9.15 11.95 -22.63
C GLN A 87 -8.32 12.65 -21.54
N THR A 88 -8.82 12.61 -20.31
CA THR A 88 -8.21 13.26 -19.16
C THR A 88 -6.79 12.74 -18.91
N LYS A 89 -5.82 13.65 -18.89
CA LYS A 89 -4.44 13.35 -18.51
C LYS A 89 -4.36 13.11 -16.99
N PRO A 90 -3.72 12.03 -16.52
CA PRO A 90 -3.54 11.77 -15.11
C PRO A 90 -2.40 12.64 -14.53
N ASP A 91 -2.73 13.88 -14.16
CA ASP A 91 -1.85 14.74 -13.37
C ASP A 91 -1.91 14.38 -11.88
N GLU A 92 -1.17 15.12 -11.06
CA GLU A 92 -1.06 14.87 -9.62
C GLU A 92 -2.42 15.00 -8.91
N GLU A 93 -3.25 15.97 -9.31
CA GLU A 93 -4.57 16.19 -8.71
C GLU A 93 -5.52 15.05 -9.06
N VAL A 94 -5.54 14.62 -10.30
CA VAL A 94 -6.34 13.47 -10.76
C VAL A 94 -5.92 12.20 -10.03
N VAL A 95 -4.62 11.94 -9.91
CA VAL A 95 -4.12 10.75 -9.20
C VAL A 95 -4.43 10.81 -7.71
N ALA A 96 -4.26 11.96 -7.06
CA ALA A 96 -4.66 12.14 -5.66
C ALA A 96 -6.16 11.87 -5.45
N GLY A 97 -7.02 12.35 -6.37
CA GLY A 97 -8.44 12.02 -6.38
C GLY A 97 -8.73 10.53 -6.50
N GLY A 98 -7.91 9.79 -7.25
CA GLY A 98 -7.97 8.33 -7.36
C GLY A 98 -7.65 7.62 -6.05
N LEU A 99 -6.65 8.11 -5.30
CA LEU A 99 -6.31 7.56 -3.99
C LEU A 99 -7.44 7.75 -2.99
N GLU A 100 -8.06 8.93 -2.97
CA GLU A 100 -9.22 9.17 -2.13
C GLU A 100 -10.43 8.30 -2.55
N ALA A 101 -10.66 8.13 -3.85
CA ALA A 101 -11.71 7.26 -4.38
C ALA A 101 -11.53 5.78 -4.01
N ALA A 102 -10.30 5.33 -3.74
CA ALA A 102 -10.00 3.97 -3.32
C ALA A 102 -10.46 3.66 -1.88
N LYS A 103 -10.37 4.65 -0.98
CA LYS A 103 -10.58 4.46 0.47
C LYS A 103 -11.93 3.82 0.84
N PRO A 104 -13.09 4.22 0.28
CA PRO A 104 -14.37 3.60 0.62
C PRO A 104 -14.40 2.09 0.32
N PHE A 105 -13.81 1.66 -0.79
CA PHE A 105 -13.76 0.24 -1.17
C PHE A 105 -12.84 -0.56 -0.24
N ILE A 106 -11.67 0.00 0.10
CA ILE A 106 -10.75 -0.60 1.06
C ILE A 106 -11.45 -0.79 2.41
N LYS A 107 -12.15 0.25 2.88
CA LYS A 107 -12.88 0.23 4.15
C LYS A 107 -13.91 -0.90 4.21
N VAL A 108 -14.77 -0.99 3.22
CA VAL A 108 -15.82 -2.03 3.16
C VAL A 108 -15.23 -3.45 3.20
N ILE A 109 -14.14 -3.69 2.46
CA ILE A 109 -13.50 -5.01 2.45
C ILE A 109 -12.79 -5.29 3.79
N CYS A 110 -12.16 -4.31 4.40
CA CYS A 110 -11.57 -4.46 5.73
C CYS A 110 -12.65 -4.76 6.79
N GLU A 111 -13.78 -4.07 6.76
CA GLU A 111 -14.90 -4.31 7.66
C GLU A 111 -15.47 -5.74 7.49
N ALA A 112 -15.64 -6.21 6.26
CA ALA A 112 -16.09 -7.58 5.98
C ALA A 112 -15.08 -8.63 6.50
N GLN A 113 -13.78 -8.38 6.37
CA GLN A 113 -12.76 -9.27 6.95
C GLN A 113 -12.77 -9.25 8.49
N ALA A 114 -13.03 -8.09 9.11
CA ALA A 114 -13.17 -7.99 10.54
C ALA A 114 -14.41 -8.76 11.07
N GLU A 115 -15.50 -8.76 10.30
CA GLU A 115 -16.68 -9.61 10.61
C GLU A 115 -16.37 -11.09 10.46
N LEU A 116 -15.67 -11.47 9.39
CA LEU A 116 -15.23 -12.86 9.19
C LEU A 116 -14.35 -13.34 10.35
N LYS A 117 -13.45 -12.50 10.85
CA LYS A 117 -12.63 -12.80 12.02
C LYS A 117 -13.47 -13.16 13.25
N LYS A 118 -14.55 -12.43 13.51
CA LYS A 118 -15.44 -12.70 14.66
C LYS A 118 -16.11 -14.07 14.60
N ILE A 119 -16.33 -14.60 13.38
CA ILE A 119 -17.08 -15.84 13.15
C ILE A 119 -16.13 -17.04 13.05
N ALA A 120 -14.97 -16.89 12.41
CA ALA A 120 -14.14 -17.99 11.95
C ALA A 120 -12.71 -17.97 12.46
N ALA A 121 -12.28 -16.97 13.23
CA ALA A 121 -10.89 -16.91 13.69
C ALA A 121 -10.58 -18.05 14.66
N LYS A 122 -9.42 -18.66 14.48
CA LYS A 122 -8.81 -19.54 15.46
C LYS A 122 -8.25 -18.72 16.61
N GLU A 123 -8.05 -19.34 17.76
CA GLU A 123 -7.35 -18.74 18.87
C GLU A 123 -5.95 -18.29 18.47
N THR A 124 -5.59 -17.07 18.83
CA THR A 124 -4.26 -16.54 18.53
C THR A 124 -3.21 -17.27 19.35
N LYS A 125 -2.23 -17.86 18.68
CA LYS A 125 -1.12 -18.58 19.30
C LYS A 125 -0.02 -17.59 19.68
N GLU A 126 0.65 -17.87 20.78
CA GLU A 126 1.91 -17.22 21.09
C GLU A 126 3.01 -17.75 20.18
N PHE A 127 3.80 -16.83 19.62
CA PHE A 127 4.95 -17.15 18.79
C PHE A 127 6.20 -16.61 19.46
N GLN A 128 7.22 -17.46 19.55
CA GLN A 128 8.52 -17.01 20.03
C GLN A 128 9.16 -16.11 18.99
N LEU A 129 9.55 -14.91 19.40
CA LEU A 129 10.34 -14.00 18.58
C LEU A 129 11.81 -14.35 18.71
N PHE A 130 12.51 -14.40 17.59
CA PHE A 130 13.96 -14.61 17.54
C PHE A 130 14.60 -13.35 16.93
N PRO A 131 14.78 -12.29 17.72
CA PRO A 131 15.45 -11.10 17.21
C PRO A 131 16.90 -11.44 16.86
N GLU A 132 17.40 -10.89 15.76
CA GLU A 132 18.78 -11.11 15.28
C GLU A 132 19.81 -10.40 16.18
N TYR A 133 19.37 -9.55 17.09
CA TYR A 133 20.21 -8.79 18.01
C TYR A 133 19.54 -8.67 19.40
N THR A 134 20.37 -8.40 20.41
CA THR A 134 19.89 -8.08 21.76
C THR A 134 19.67 -6.59 21.94
N GLU A 135 18.84 -6.20 22.92
CA GLU A 135 18.65 -4.76 23.24
C GLU A 135 19.96 -4.07 23.62
N ASP A 136 20.85 -4.74 24.34
CA ASP A 136 22.17 -4.20 24.69
C ASP A 136 23.01 -3.87 23.46
N LEU A 137 22.97 -4.74 22.44
CA LEU A 137 23.65 -4.49 21.17
C LEU A 137 23.01 -3.32 20.43
N TYR A 138 21.68 -3.26 20.39
CA TYR A 138 20.95 -2.16 19.78
C TYR A 138 21.33 -0.83 20.43
N ASN A 139 21.23 -0.74 21.76
CA ASN A 139 21.52 0.46 22.52
C ASN A 139 22.97 0.93 22.32
N ARG A 140 23.92 -0.02 22.30
CA ARG A 140 25.34 0.31 22.07
C ARG A 140 25.57 0.86 20.66
N ILE A 141 24.91 0.34 19.65
CA ILE A 141 25.02 0.84 18.27
C ILE A 141 24.34 2.20 18.17
N ASP A 142 23.19 2.39 18.81
CA ASP A 142 22.47 3.65 18.85
C ASP A 142 23.32 4.75 19.49
N GLU A 143 23.96 4.49 20.64
CA GLU A 143 24.88 5.44 21.28
C GLU A 143 26.04 5.88 20.38
N ILE A 144 26.54 4.98 19.54
CA ILE A 144 27.70 5.25 18.68
C ILE A 144 27.28 5.97 17.39
N ALA A 145 26.19 5.57 16.78
CA ALA A 145 25.85 5.92 15.40
C ALA A 145 24.68 6.90 15.27
N HIS A 146 23.87 7.12 16.30
CA HIS A 146 22.65 7.90 16.23
C HIS A 146 22.88 9.31 15.69
N ALA A 147 23.82 10.05 16.28
CA ALA A 147 24.09 11.43 15.89
C ALA A 147 24.58 11.56 14.44
N ASP A 148 25.47 10.66 14.04
CA ASP A 148 26.02 10.62 12.67
C ASP A 148 24.94 10.22 11.65
N LEU A 149 24.03 9.33 12.02
CA LEU A 149 22.90 8.93 11.16
C LEU A 149 21.88 10.06 11.02
N ASP A 150 21.58 10.79 12.09
CA ASP A 150 20.69 11.94 12.03
C ASP A 150 21.24 13.04 11.12
N GLU A 151 22.55 13.32 11.22
CA GLU A 151 23.22 14.24 10.31
C GLU A 151 23.12 13.75 8.86
N ALA A 152 23.44 12.47 8.61
CA ALA A 152 23.38 11.87 7.28
C ALA A 152 21.98 11.93 6.69
N LEU A 153 20.95 11.63 7.47
CA LEU A 153 19.55 11.67 7.05
C LEU A 153 19.02 13.06 6.72
N SER A 154 19.68 14.12 7.25
CA SER A 154 19.38 15.52 6.94
C SER A 154 19.86 15.96 5.56
N ILE A 155 20.72 15.19 4.89
CA ILE A 155 21.22 15.49 3.55
C ILE A 155 20.07 15.33 2.54
N ALA A 156 19.71 16.41 1.83
CA ALA A 156 18.59 16.44 0.91
C ALA A 156 18.82 15.56 -0.34
N GLU A 157 20.02 15.60 -0.91
CA GLU A 157 20.37 14.86 -2.10
C GLU A 157 20.53 13.36 -1.80
N LYS A 158 19.94 12.52 -2.66
CA LYS A 158 19.90 11.08 -2.44
C LYS A 158 21.28 10.43 -2.43
N LEU A 159 22.13 10.72 -3.40
CA LEU A 159 23.43 10.03 -3.53
C LEU A 159 24.39 10.43 -2.41
N PRO A 160 24.64 11.72 -2.10
CA PRO A 160 25.47 12.10 -0.95
C PRO A 160 24.96 11.54 0.38
N ARG A 161 23.64 11.47 0.57
CA ARG A 161 23.04 10.85 1.77
C ARG A 161 23.36 9.36 1.85
N GLN A 162 23.24 8.62 0.75
CA GLN A 162 23.57 7.20 0.71
C GLN A 162 25.06 6.96 0.96
N ASP A 163 25.94 7.76 0.37
CA ASP A 163 27.39 7.67 0.55
C ASP A 163 27.75 7.92 2.02
N ARG A 164 27.17 8.95 2.65
CA ARG A 164 27.42 9.26 4.07
C ARG A 164 26.94 8.13 5.00
N ILE A 165 25.75 7.57 4.75
CA ILE A 165 25.26 6.40 5.52
C ILE A 165 26.19 5.20 5.34
N HIS A 166 26.79 5.03 4.16
CA HIS A 166 27.71 3.93 3.90
C HIS A 166 29.05 4.10 4.63
N GLU A 167 29.53 5.32 4.80
CA GLU A 167 30.72 5.63 5.59
C GLU A 167 30.55 5.36 7.09
N ILE A 168 29.32 5.52 7.63
CA ILE A 168 28.99 5.27 9.04
C ILE A 168 28.96 3.77 9.37
N LYS A 169 28.68 2.90 8.38
CA LYS A 169 28.62 1.44 8.53
C LYS A 169 30.01 0.83 8.62
#